data_27b06b1fe25d01cbd7a90081b2a2d415
#
_entry.id   27b06b1fe25d01cbd7a90081b2a2d415
#
_cell.length_a   1.000
_cell.length_b   1.000
_cell.length_c   1.000
_cell.angle_alpha   90.00
_cell.angle_beta   90.00
_cell.angle_gamma   90.00
#
_symmetry.space_group_name_H-M   'P 1'
#
loop_
_entity.id
_entity.type
_entity.pdbx_description
1 polymer ?
#
loop_
_entity_poly.entity_id
_entity_poly.type
_entity_poly.pdbx_seq_one_letter_code
_entity_poly.pdbx_strand_id
1 'polypeptide(L)'
;MADASKPHAVAFWLVPAEPRRSSLAELIAVLGKAHGGPAFEPHITLHVSRAPGGPSPEALLDRVARVCEPMTLVAGATAHSEAHFRTLFVEFDDPRLFALQRHLRDDPGHDAGYLLRPHLSLLYRGGLPVATRERLAQSNRLAGERIEFDALVAVRPSSAGGDLADIEAIDTSLRLPLRRTSGSR
;
A
#
# COMPACT_ATOMS: atom_id res chain seq x y z
N MET A 1 -31.79 -4.87 18.19
CA MET A 1 -31.53 -5.38 16.83
C MET A 1 -30.13 -4.89 16.46
N ALA A 2 -29.15 -5.80 16.47
CA ALA A 2 -27.77 -5.44 16.14
C ALA A 2 -27.71 -5.05 14.67
N ASP A 3 -27.20 -3.86 14.43
CA ASP A 3 -26.86 -3.34 13.12
C ASP A 3 -25.85 -4.31 12.48
N ALA A 4 -26.26 -4.98 11.40
CA ALA A 4 -25.37 -5.86 10.65
C ALA A 4 -24.29 -4.97 10.03
N SER A 5 -23.16 -4.85 10.74
CA SER A 5 -22.02 -4.04 10.35
C SER A 5 -21.63 -4.37 8.91
N LYS A 6 -21.64 -3.35 8.05
CA LYS A 6 -21.09 -3.44 6.69
C LYS A 6 -19.70 -4.07 6.78
N PRO A 7 -19.36 -4.99 5.88
CA PRO A 7 -18.06 -5.64 5.92
C PRO A 7 -16.96 -4.56 5.79
N HIS A 8 -16.13 -4.48 6.81
CA HIS A 8 -15.00 -3.55 6.80
C HIS A 8 -13.98 -4.02 5.77
N ALA A 9 -13.59 -3.14 4.87
CA ALA A 9 -12.51 -3.41 3.93
C ALA A 9 -11.20 -3.62 4.72
N VAL A 10 -10.38 -4.57 4.28
CA VAL A 10 -9.02 -4.77 4.77
C VAL A 10 -8.07 -4.59 3.60
N ALA A 11 -7.11 -3.68 3.73
CA ALA A 11 -6.06 -3.50 2.75
C ALA A 11 -4.78 -4.20 3.21
N PHE A 12 -4.08 -4.83 2.27
CA PHE A 12 -2.80 -5.50 2.50
C PHE A 12 -1.70 -4.71 1.83
N TRP A 13 -0.73 -4.27 2.62
CA TRP A 13 0.36 -3.41 2.20
C TRP A 13 1.69 -4.13 2.26
N LEU A 14 2.54 -3.86 1.28
CA LEU A 14 3.97 -4.14 1.31
C LEU A 14 4.68 -2.85 1.68
N VAL A 15 5.52 -2.89 2.73
CA VAL A 15 6.09 -1.69 3.36
C VAL A 15 7.61 -1.69 3.19
N PRO A 16 8.21 -0.54 2.85
CA PRO A 16 9.66 -0.41 2.72
C PRO A 16 10.40 -0.71 4.02
N ALA A 17 11.62 -1.23 3.89
CA ALA A 17 12.56 -1.40 5.00
C ALA A 17 13.16 -0.06 5.46
N GLU A 18 13.67 -0.05 6.68
CA GLU A 18 14.49 1.08 7.15
C GLU A 18 15.88 1.07 6.48
N PRO A 19 16.52 2.22 6.32
CA PRO A 19 16.07 3.58 6.70
C PRO A 19 15.16 4.23 5.63
N ARG A 20 14.88 3.52 4.53
CA ARG A 20 14.14 4.09 3.39
C ARG A 20 12.68 4.40 3.73
N ARG A 21 12.08 3.61 4.60
CA ARG A 21 10.71 3.85 5.07
C ARG A 21 10.62 5.23 5.74
N SER A 22 11.51 5.55 6.67
CA SER A 22 11.53 6.84 7.37
C SER A 22 11.73 8.01 6.41
N SER A 23 12.67 7.93 5.46
CA SER A 23 12.90 8.99 4.49
C SER A 23 11.73 9.21 3.52
N LEU A 24 11.02 8.15 3.14
CA LEU A 24 9.81 8.25 2.32
C LEU A 24 8.64 8.84 3.13
N ALA A 25 8.50 8.47 4.40
CA ALA A 25 7.48 9.05 5.29
C ALA A 25 7.69 10.55 5.49
N GLU A 26 8.95 10.98 5.64
CA GLU A 26 9.29 12.41 5.71
C GLU A 26 8.94 13.14 4.40
N LEU A 27 9.28 12.58 3.25
CA LEU A 27 8.91 13.14 1.95
C LEU A 27 7.38 13.28 1.82
N ILE A 28 6.62 12.25 2.18
CA ILE A 28 5.15 12.26 2.17
C ILE A 28 4.62 13.36 3.09
N ALA A 29 5.16 13.48 4.31
CA ALA A 29 4.74 14.52 5.25
C ALA A 29 5.02 15.93 4.74
N VAL A 30 6.19 16.15 4.12
CA VAL A 30 6.55 17.45 3.52
C VAL A 30 5.62 17.81 2.37
N LEU A 31 5.35 16.85 1.46
CA LEU A 31 4.43 17.05 0.34
C LEU A 31 2.99 17.28 0.84
N GLY A 32 2.54 16.48 1.81
CA GLY A 32 1.24 16.64 2.43
C GLY A 32 1.06 18.02 3.05
N LYS A 33 2.01 18.47 3.87
CA LYS A 33 2.00 19.81 4.48
C LYS A 33 1.99 20.94 3.43
N ALA A 34 2.77 20.79 2.36
CA ALA A 34 2.88 21.83 1.31
C ALA A 34 1.60 21.92 0.45
N HIS A 35 0.87 20.84 0.28
CA HIS A 35 -0.26 20.76 -0.65
C HIS A 35 -1.61 20.44 0.01
N GLY A 36 -1.67 20.37 1.35
CA GLY A 36 -2.91 20.14 2.11
C GLY A 36 -3.40 18.70 2.04
N GLY A 37 -2.49 17.74 1.98
CA GLY A 37 -2.75 16.31 2.09
C GLY A 37 -2.33 15.75 3.45
N PRO A 38 -2.80 14.54 3.84
CA PRO A 38 -2.39 13.87 5.07
C PRO A 38 -0.97 13.32 4.95
N ALA A 39 -0.34 13.07 6.11
CA ALA A 39 0.80 12.19 6.22
C ALA A 39 0.31 10.75 6.36
N PHE A 40 1.03 9.80 5.77
CA PHE A 40 0.70 8.37 5.84
C PHE A 40 1.96 7.51 5.72
N GLU A 41 1.85 6.24 6.12
CA GLU A 41 2.95 5.29 6.00
C GLU A 41 3.21 4.93 4.52
N PRO A 42 4.47 5.00 4.04
CA PRO A 42 4.81 4.61 2.67
C PRO A 42 4.56 3.12 2.44
N HIS A 43 3.82 2.77 1.38
CA HIS A 43 3.43 1.39 1.10
C HIS A 43 3.06 1.17 -0.36
N ILE A 44 3.07 -0.09 -0.79
CA ILE A 44 2.41 -0.56 -2.01
C ILE A 44 1.18 -1.36 -1.57
N THR A 45 -0.03 -0.96 -1.99
CA THR A 45 -1.23 -1.75 -1.75
C THR A 45 -1.24 -2.96 -2.69
N LEU A 46 -1.13 -4.16 -2.11
CA LEU A 46 -1.16 -5.41 -2.85
C LEU A 46 -2.59 -5.89 -3.14
N HIS A 47 -3.48 -5.75 -2.16
CA HIS A 47 -4.86 -6.22 -2.26
C HIS A 47 -5.78 -5.47 -1.31
N VAL A 48 -7.06 -5.38 -1.67
CA VAL A 48 -8.13 -4.89 -0.80
C VAL A 48 -9.24 -5.93 -0.79
N SER A 49 -9.48 -6.52 0.38
CA SER A 49 -10.57 -7.45 0.61
C SER A 49 -11.78 -6.75 1.19
N ARG A 50 -12.99 -7.15 0.77
CA ARG A 50 -14.26 -6.62 1.29
C ARG A 50 -15.22 -7.72 1.74
N ALA A 51 -14.81 -8.99 1.71
CA ALA A 51 -15.73 -10.09 1.94
C ALA A 51 -15.86 -10.45 3.42
N PRO A 52 -17.07 -10.61 3.95
CA PRO A 52 -17.29 -11.29 5.20
C PRO A 52 -17.14 -12.82 5.00
N GLY A 53 -16.47 -13.48 5.93
CA GLY A 53 -16.48 -14.96 6.00
C GLY A 53 -15.29 -15.68 5.38
N GLY A 54 -14.26 -14.98 4.92
CA GLY A 54 -12.99 -15.59 4.53
C GLY A 54 -11.99 -15.78 5.69
N PRO A 55 -10.76 -16.23 5.41
CA PRO A 55 -9.69 -16.29 6.40
C PRO A 55 -9.46 -14.96 7.09
N SER A 56 -9.03 -14.99 8.34
CA SER A 56 -8.69 -13.74 9.04
C SER A 56 -7.51 -13.01 8.35
N PRO A 57 -7.41 -11.70 8.47
CA PRO A 57 -6.26 -10.95 7.93
C PRO A 57 -4.92 -11.51 8.42
N GLU A 58 -4.88 -12.00 9.66
CA GLU A 58 -3.72 -12.66 10.28
C GLU A 58 -3.33 -13.92 9.50
N ALA A 59 -4.29 -14.80 9.24
CA ALA A 59 -4.06 -16.04 8.51
C ALA A 59 -3.60 -15.78 7.06
N LEU A 60 -4.12 -14.72 6.42
CA LEU A 60 -3.69 -14.30 5.09
C LEU A 60 -2.25 -13.77 5.10
N LEU A 61 -1.91 -12.91 6.05
CA LEU A 61 -0.54 -12.40 6.21
C LEU A 61 0.45 -13.52 6.47
N ASP A 62 0.13 -14.44 7.40
CA ASP A 62 0.97 -15.59 7.72
C ASP A 62 1.20 -16.47 6.48
N ARG A 63 0.17 -16.71 5.69
CA ARG A 63 0.28 -17.48 4.45
C ARG A 63 1.24 -16.82 3.47
N VAL A 64 1.11 -15.53 3.25
CA VAL A 64 1.97 -14.78 2.32
C VAL A 64 3.40 -14.68 2.85
N ALA A 65 3.58 -14.42 4.15
CA ALA A 65 4.90 -14.30 4.75
C ALA A 65 5.74 -15.59 4.71
N ARG A 66 5.08 -16.76 4.62
CA ARG A 66 5.78 -18.06 4.45
C ARG A 66 6.39 -18.25 3.07
N VAL A 67 5.87 -17.56 2.06
CA VAL A 67 6.27 -17.70 0.64
C VAL A 67 6.92 -16.43 0.08
N CYS A 68 6.97 -15.36 0.89
CA CYS A 68 7.54 -14.09 0.51
C CYS A 68 8.77 -13.78 1.36
N GLU A 69 9.89 -13.53 0.69
CA GLU A 69 11.10 -12.98 1.30
C GLU A 69 11.16 -11.46 1.12
N PRO A 70 11.98 -10.75 1.92
CA PRO A 70 12.30 -9.36 1.64
C PRO A 70 12.75 -9.20 0.19
N MET A 71 12.23 -8.17 -0.47
CA MET A 71 12.52 -7.96 -1.89
C MET A 71 12.96 -6.54 -2.17
N THR A 72 13.96 -6.41 -3.03
CA THR A 72 14.34 -5.12 -3.59
C THR A 72 13.59 -4.91 -4.89
N LEU A 73 12.87 -3.80 -4.99
CA LEU A 73 12.16 -3.35 -6.19
C LEU A 73 12.86 -2.12 -6.76
N VAL A 74 12.79 -1.95 -8.07
CA VAL A 74 13.28 -0.75 -8.73
C VAL A 74 12.11 0.21 -8.94
N ALA A 75 12.23 1.42 -8.44
CA ALA A 75 11.25 2.48 -8.63
C ALA A 75 11.18 2.87 -10.11
N GLY A 76 10.00 2.81 -10.67
CA GLY A 76 9.72 3.26 -12.03
C GLY A 76 9.51 4.77 -12.13
N ALA A 77 8.75 5.19 -13.13
CA ALA A 77 8.44 6.60 -13.32
C ALA A 77 7.62 7.16 -12.14
N THR A 78 7.85 8.44 -11.82
CA THR A 78 6.92 9.18 -10.99
C THR A 78 5.79 9.69 -11.89
N ALA A 79 4.57 9.32 -11.54
CA ALA A 79 3.36 9.65 -12.26
C ALA A 79 2.36 10.41 -11.37
N HIS A 80 1.32 10.94 -11.98
CA HIS A 80 0.26 11.68 -11.29
C HIS A 80 -1.12 11.37 -11.85
N SER A 81 -2.15 11.60 -11.06
CA SER A 81 -3.55 11.50 -11.51
C SER A 81 -4.46 12.45 -10.74
N GLU A 82 -5.74 12.50 -11.12
CA GLU A 82 -6.75 13.26 -10.39
C GLU A 82 -7.31 12.51 -9.17
N ALA A 83 -7.05 11.20 -9.10
CA ALA A 83 -7.53 10.38 -8.00
C ALA A 83 -6.89 10.79 -6.67
N HIS A 84 -7.72 10.98 -5.64
CA HIS A 84 -7.28 11.43 -4.32
C HIS A 84 -6.13 10.59 -3.75
N PHE A 85 -6.28 9.26 -3.74
CA PHE A 85 -5.28 8.32 -3.20
C PHE A 85 -4.10 8.03 -4.14
N ARG A 86 -4.04 8.68 -5.27
CA ARG A 86 -3.01 8.49 -6.29
C ARG A 86 -2.72 9.80 -7.02
N THR A 87 -2.62 10.88 -6.25
CA THR A 87 -2.36 12.21 -6.81
C THR A 87 -0.94 12.32 -7.36
N LEU A 88 0.05 11.87 -6.58
CA LEU A 88 1.44 11.73 -6.97
C LEU A 88 1.93 10.38 -6.47
N PHE A 89 2.57 9.59 -7.33
CA PHE A 89 2.99 8.23 -6.99
C PHE A 89 4.17 7.77 -7.85
N VAL A 90 4.89 6.77 -7.36
CA VAL A 90 5.95 6.06 -8.08
C VAL A 90 5.41 4.69 -8.49
N GLU A 91 5.59 4.33 -9.75
CA GLU A 91 5.17 3.03 -10.29
C GLU A 91 6.21 1.95 -10.02
N PHE A 92 5.75 0.70 -9.93
CA PHE A 92 6.60 -0.48 -9.82
C PHE A 92 6.11 -1.54 -10.81
N ASP A 93 7.02 -1.99 -11.68
CA ASP A 93 6.75 -3.05 -12.64
C ASP A 93 7.58 -4.29 -12.28
N ASP A 94 7.06 -5.09 -11.34
CA ASP A 94 7.73 -6.31 -10.88
C ASP A 94 6.71 -7.46 -10.79
N PRO A 95 6.92 -8.57 -11.51
CA PRO A 95 5.97 -9.69 -11.53
C PRO A 95 5.78 -10.35 -10.17
N ARG A 96 6.72 -10.21 -9.22
CA ARG A 96 6.59 -10.74 -7.86
C ARG A 96 5.42 -10.09 -7.11
N LEU A 97 5.10 -8.83 -7.38
CA LEU A 97 3.95 -8.14 -6.75
C LEU A 97 2.63 -8.79 -7.15
N PHE A 98 2.48 -9.19 -8.40
CA PHE A 98 1.29 -9.91 -8.87
C PHE A 98 1.23 -11.34 -8.32
N ALA A 99 2.38 -11.98 -8.12
CA ALA A 99 2.42 -13.28 -7.45
C ALA A 99 1.97 -13.18 -5.99
N LEU A 100 2.39 -12.14 -5.26
CA LEU A 100 1.93 -11.87 -3.89
C LEU A 100 0.42 -11.60 -3.85
N GLN A 101 -0.10 -10.79 -4.77
CA GLN A 101 -1.54 -10.54 -4.84
C GLN A 101 -2.33 -11.83 -5.02
N ARG A 102 -1.88 -12.76 -5.85
CA ARG A 102 -2.57 -14.05 -6.03
C ARG A 102 -2.71 -14.80 -4.72
N HIS A 103 -1.68 -14.86 -3.89
CA HIS A 103 -1.76 -15.50 -2.58
C HIS A 103 -2.75 -14.83 -1.61
N LEU A 104 -3.02 -13.53 -1.79
CA LEU A 104 -4.02 -12.80 -1.01
C LEU A 104 -5.45 -12.98 -1.57
N ARG A 105 -5.56 -13.17 -2.88
CA ARG A 105 -6.82 -13.21 -3.64
C ARG A 105 -7.42 -14.60 -3.76
N ASP A 106 -6.60 -15.66 -3.79
CA ASP A 106 -7.00 -17.03 -4.14
C ASP A 106 -8.02 -17.69 -3.16
N ASP A 107 -8.57 -16.91 -2.27
CA ASP A 107 -9.67 -17.31 -1.42
C ASP A 107 -10.99 -16.78 -2.00
N PRO A 108 -11.95 -17.64 -2.38
CA PRO A 108 -13.19 -17.23 -3.06
C PRO A 108 -14.00 -16.15 -2.34
N GLY A 109 -13.79 -16.00 -1.02
CA GLY A 109 -14.43 -14.96 -0.21
C GLY A 109 -13.71 -13.61 -0.24
N HIS A 110 -12.53 -13.50 -0.81
CA HIS A 110 -11.68 -12.30 -0.74
C HIS A 110 -11.48 -11.56 -2.06
N ASP A 111 -11.95 -12.08 -3.18
CA ASP A 111 -11.88 -11.38 -4.46
C ASP A 111 -12.96 -10.28 -4.54
N ALA A 112 -12.59 -9.08 -4.12
CA ALA A 112 -13.44 -7.89 -4.23
C ALA A 112 -13.32 -7.19 -5.60
N GLY A 113 -12.75 -7.87 -6.61
CA GLY A 113 -12.50 -7.25 -7.91
C GLY A 113 -11.38 -6.20 -7.87
N TYR A 114 -10.50 -6.23 -6.86
CA TYR A 114 -9.38 -5.29 -6.77
C TYR A 114 -8.37 -5.54 -7.89
N LEU A 115 -8.19 -4.56 -8.77
CA LEU A 115 -7.20 -4.60 -9.83
C LEU A 115 -5.88 -4.00 -9.31
N LEU A 116 -4.86 -4.83 -9.15
CA LEU A 116 -3.53 -4.37 -8.74
C LEU A 116 -2.90 -3.46 -9.79
N ARG A 117 -2.51 -2.28 -9.35
CA ARG A 117 -1.64 -1.35 -10.07
C ARG A 117 -0.52 -0.97 -9.12
N PRO A 118 0.62 -1.68 -9.16
CA PRO A 118 1.66 -1.51 -8.15
C PRO A 118 2.22 -0.08 -8.17
N HIS A 119 2.03 0.65 -7.09
CA HIS A 119 2.56 1.99 -6.92
C HIS A 119 2.74 2.32 -5.44
N LEU A 120 3.67 3.22 -5.14
CA LEU A 120 3.84 3.85 -3.85
C LEU A 120 3.40 5.31 -3.96
N SER A 121 2.34 5.66 -3.27
CA SER A 121 1.82 7.03 -3.27
C SER A 121 2.71 7.94 -2.45
N LEU A 122 2.89 9.16 -2.94
CA LEU A 122 3.67 10.22 -2.30
C LEU A 122 2.78 11.37 -1.83
N LEU A 123 1.57 11.50 -2.39
CA LEU A 123 0.62 12.54 -2.03
C LEU A 123 -0.81 12.06 -2.26
N TYR A 124 -1.64 12.25 -1.25
CA TYR A 124 -3.09 12.11 -1.31
C TYR A 124 -3.74 13.48 -1.25
N ARG A 125 -4.17 14.00 -2.40
CA ARG A 125 -4.78 15.34 -2.49
C ARG A 125 -5.59 15.49 -3.78
N GLY A 126 -6.87 15.23 -3.73
CA GLY A 126 -7.76 15.51 -4.86
C GLY A 126 -7.80 17.01 -5.20
N GLY A 127 -8.10 17.32 -6.46
CA GLY A 127 -8.34 18.70 -6.91
C GLY A 127 -7.09 19.57 -7.10
N LEU A 128 -5.88 19.02 -7.08
CA LEU A 128 -4.69 19.77 -7.46
C LEU A 128 -4.69 20.08 -8.97
N PRO A 129 -4.31 21.33 -9.38
CA PRO A 129 -4.17 21.69 -10.79
C PRO A 129 -3.19 20.74 -11.51
N VAL A 130 -3.47 20.40 -12.75
CA VAL A 130 -2.64 19.50 -13.57
C VAL A 130 -1.20 19.98 -13.66
N ALA A 131 -0.97 21.26 -13.91
CA ALA A 131 0.39 21.84 -13.98
C ALA A 131 1.18 21.71 -12.67
N THR A 132 0.50 21.71 -11.52
CA THR A 132 1.14 21.44 -10.22
C THR A 132 1.54 19.98 -10.09
N ARG A 133 0.65 19.07 -10.47
CA ARG A 133 0.91 17.63 -10.44
C ARG A 133 2.07 17.24 -11.37
N GLU A 134 2.09 17.77 -12.58
CA GLU A 134 3.18 17.57 -13.56
C GLU A 134 4.53 18.03 -13.03
N ARG A 135 4.59 19.25 -12.47
CA ARG A 135 5.80 19.80 -11.88
C ARG A 135 6.31 18.93 -10.72
N LEU A 136 5.42 18.45 -9.85
CA LEU A 136 5.78 17.56 -8.75
C LEU A 136 6.34 16.22 -9.28
N ALA A 137 5.71 15.64 -10.29
CA ALA A 137 6.20 14.40 -10.90
C ALA A 137 7.58 14.59 -11.54
N GLN A 138 7.80 15.68 -12.26
CA GLN A 138 9.09 15.99 -12.89
C GLN A 138 10.20 16.31 -11.90
N SER A 139 9.87 16.90 -10.74
CA SER A 139 10.86 17.24 -9.70
C SER A 139 11.25 16.05 -8.82
N ASN A 140 10.47 14.98 -8.81
CA ASN A 140 10.76 13.80 -8.02
C ASN A 140 11.92 13.00 -8.62
N ARG A 141 12.80 12.46 -7.77
CA ARG A 141 14.04 11.77 -8.18
C ARG A 141 14.08 10.30 -7.79
N LEU A 142 12.96 9.69 -7.47
CA LEU A 142 12.90 8.29 -7.05
C LEU A 142 13.07 7.28 -8.20
N ALA A 143 12.85 7.69 -9.46
CA ALA A 143 12.98 6.81 -10.61
C ALA A 143 14.36 6.17 -10.69
N GLY A 144 14.40 4.84 -10.83
CA GLY A 144 15.63 4.04 -10.85
C GLY A 144 16.18 3.65 -9.49
N GLU A 145 15.65 4.21 -8.39
CA GLU A 145 16.11 3.83 -7.05
C GLU A 145 15.71 2.38 -6.71
N ARG A 146 16.60 1.72 -5.98
CA ARG A 146 16.37 0.37 -5.45
C ARG A 146 15.85 0.49 -4.02
N ILE A 147 14.63 0.06 -3.80
CA ILE A 147 13.95 0.14 -2.51
C ILE A 147 13.71 -1.29 -2.01
N GLU A 148 14.24 -1.61 -0.83
CA GLU A 148 13.96 -2.88 -0.15
C GLU A 148 12.62 -2.77 0.58
N PHE A 149 11.84 -3.85 0.50
CA PHE A 149 10.57 -4.04 1.20
C PHE A 149 10.69 -5.29 2.06
N ASP A 150 10.40 -5.15 3.35
CA ASP A 150 10.66 -6.19 4.35
C ASP A 150 9.48 -6.52 5.27
N ALA A 151 8.33 -5.88 5.08
CA ALA A 151 7.17 -6.14 5.91
C ALA A 151 5.86 -6.13 5.13
N LEU A 152 4.92 -6.97 5.58
CA LEU A 152 3.52 -6.97 5.19
C LEU A 152 2.68 -6.39 6.33
N VAL A 153 1.66 -5.60 5.98
CA VAL A 153 0.75 -4.98 6.95
C VAL A 153 -0.68 -5.17 6.48
N ALA A 154 -1.56 -5.61 7.37
CA ALA A 154 -3.00 -5.55 7.16
C ALA A 154 -3.56 -4.34 7.90
N VAL A 155 -4.29 -3.49 7.19
CA VAL A 155 -4.89 -2.27 7.72
C VAL A 155 -6.41 -2.32 7.59
N ARG A 156 -7.11 -1.87 8.62
CA ARG A 156 -8.55 -1.66 8.60
C ARG A 156 -8.82 -0.16 8.68
N PRO A 157 -9.59 0.42 7.76
CA PRO A 157 -10.08 1.78 7.92
C PRO A 157 -10.96 1.83 9.18
N SER A 158 -10.78 2.85 10.01
CA SER A 158 -11.51 3.00 11.28
C SER A 158 -12.97 3.41 11.12
N SER A 159 -13.37 3.88 9.94
CA SER A 159 -14.75 4.32 9.70
C SER A 159 -15.59 3.25 9.01
N ALA A 160 -16.84 3.12 9.48
CA ALA A 160 -17.87 2.27 8.89
C ALA A 160 -18.28 2.67 7.45
N GLY A 161 -17.72 3.77 6.92
CA GLY A 161 -18.02 4.29 5.58
C GLY A 161 -17.32 3.56 4.45
N GLY A 162 -16.25 2.82 4.73
CA GLY A 162 -15.51 2.05 3.70
C GLY A 162 -14.77 2.93 2.69
N ASP A 163 -14.76 4.23 2.85
CA ASP A 163 -13.89 5.13 2.11
C ASP A 163 -12.49 5.05 2.72
N LEU A 164 -11.51 4.74 1.87
CA LEU A 164 -10.08 4.85 2.24
C LEU A 164 -9.68 6.32 2.58
N ALA A 165 -10.66 7.23 2.61
CA ALA A 165 -10.47 8.64 2.93
C ALA A 165 -10.03 8.89 4.38
N ASP A 166 -10.36 7.97 5.29
CA ASP A 166 -9.98 8.09 6.70
C ASP A 166 -8.63 7.43 6.99
N ILE A 167 -7.63 7.69 6.15
CA ILE A 167 -6.26 7.20 6.34
C ILE A 167 -5.64 7.71 7.64
N GLU A 168 -6.11 8.84 8.17
CA GLU A 168 -5.68 9.37 9.47
C GLU A 168 -6.10 8.48 10.66
N ALA A 169 -7.05 7.57 10.45
CA ALA A 169 -7.61 6.71 11.47
C ALA A 169 -7.48 5.22 11.09
N ILE A 170 -6.37 4.83 10.48
CA ILE A 170 -6.07 3.42 10.20
C ILE A 170 -5.49 2.79 11.46
N ASP A 171 -6.21 1.80 11.99
CA ASP A 171 -5.65 0.88 12.97
C ASP A 171 -4.69 -0.09 12.25
N THR A 172 -3.39 0.19 12.34
CA THR A 172 -2.32 -0.68 11.79
C THR A 172 -2.12 -1.88 12.72
N SER A 173 -3.15 -2.66 12.90
CA SER A 173 -3.19 -3.69 13.94
C SER A 173 -2.27 -4.89 13.68
N LEU A 174 -1.79 -5.10 12.45
CA LEU A 174 -1.02 -6.28 12.10
C LEU A 174 0.12 -5.98 11.15
N ARG A 175 1.35 -6.01 11.67
CA ARG A 175 2.59 -5.96 10.88
C ARG A 175 3.34 -7.28 11.02
N LEU A 176 3.69 -7.90 9.90
CA LEU A 176 4.47 -9.12 9.84
C LEU A 176 5.78 -8.89 9.07
N PRO A 177 6.96 -9.05 9.72
CA PRO A 177 8.23 -8.95 9.02
C PRO A 177 8.39 -10.13 8.06
N LEU A 178 8.88 -9.84 6.86
CA LEU A 178 9.33 -10.86 5.92
C LEU A 178 10.69 -11.41 6.37
N ARG A 179 10.91 -12.71 6.25
CA ARG A 179 12.14 -13.36 6.68
C ARG A 179 12.85 -13.97 5.48
N ARG A 180 14.15 -13.79 5.41
CA ARG A 180 14.95 -14.57 4.47
C ARG A 180 14.90 -16.03 4.92
N THR A 181 14.51 -16.93 4.04
CA THR A 181 14.66 -18.36 4.30
C THR A 181 16.15 -18.65 4.40
N SER A 182 16.58 -19.14 5.58
CA SER A 182 17.95 -19.62 5.74
C SER A 182 18.14 -20.76 4.74
N GLY A 183 18.83 -20.48 3.63
CA GLY A 183 19.13 -21.49 2.63
C GLY A 183 19.79 -22.67 3.30
N SER A 184 19.12 -23.82 3.28
CA SER A 184 19.75 -25.11 3.56
C SER A 184 20.89 -25.25 2.54
N ARG A 185 22.13 -25.23 3.01
CA ARG A 185 23.32 -25.57 2.19
C ARG A 185 23.29 -27.04 1.83
#